data_2cf7d99834f9baaa19e7cee359905d23
#
_entry.id   2cf7d99834f9baaa19e7cee359905d23
#
_cell.length_a   1.000
_cell.length_b   1.000
_cell.length_c   1.000
_cell.angle_alpha   90.00
_cell.angle_beta   90.00
_cell.angle_gamma   90.00
#
_symmetry.space_group_name_H-M   'P 1'
#
loop_
_entity.id
_entity.type
_entity.pdbx_description
1 polymer ?
#
loop_
_entity_poly.entity_id
_entity_poly.type
_entity_poly.pdbx_seq_one_letter_code
_entity_poly.pdbx_strand_id
1 'polypeptide(L)'
;MNFRLKISMLMLALLGAGAVYAQSELSYDTNSAFLKWPEHIYMGEPAGVAHNSKGHIFVFTRTGSVNLSTGTSRTFARGGTRLFEFDQNGNYVREMGQEIYGFVWAENVRVDPQDNIWAVDSGSNMIIKFDPQGRIVMTFGRKPESVTVPSMPPESRPAPAANAFGGRGPGAGVLGDNFGAPADVAWDAAGNIFVADGHGSAGNARIAKFDKDGRFVKTWGSYGSGEGQFNTPHAIAIDAKGNVYVADRGNKRIQVFDNDGNFKTQYTGIGSPMAMCITPGPHQYLYASNSNDAGNFDNGEIYKLELDGTVLGKFGSAGKGPKQFGTVHAMDCQSENELYVGEVLNWRVQRVTLHPGGGKSSR
;
A
#
# COMPACT_ATOMS: atom_id res chain seq x y z
N MET A 1 -72.95 -5.15 35.55
CA MET A 1 -71.73 -5.84 36.06
C MET A 1 -70.88 -6.22 34.87
N ASN A 2 -70.00 -5.30 34.41
CA ASN A 2 -69.19 -5.43 33.18
C ASN A 2 -67.77 -5.85 33.52
N PHE A 3 -67.41 -7.10 33.19
CA PHE A 3 -66.05 -7.60 33.30
C PHE A 3 -65.29 -7.19 32.03
N ARG A 4 -64.30 -6.30 32.15
CA ARG A 4 -63.34 -5.99 31.08
C ARG A 4 -62.12 -6.90 31.22
N LEU A 5 -61.95 -7.80 30.28
CA LEU A 5 -60.74 -8.64 30.13
C LEU A 5 -59.62 -7.82 29.55
N LYS A 6 -58.52 -7.61 30.27
CA LYS A 6 -57.29 -7.01 29.78
C LYS A 6 -56.40 -8.11 29.20
N ILE A 7 -56.24 -8.15 27.90
CA ILE A 7 -55.24 -9.00 27.24
C ILE A 7 -53.92 -8.22 27.27
N SER A 8 -52.96 -8.69 28.05
CA SER A 8 -51.60 -8.22 28.01
C SER A 8 -50.83 -8.94 26.92
N MET A 9 -50.49 -8.20 25.90
CA MET A 9 -49.64 -8.68 24.80
C MET A 9 -48.20 -8.66 25.22
N LEU A 10 -47.62 -9.83 25.47
CA LEU A 10 -46.18 -10.01 25.81
C LEU A 10 -45.39 -9.97 24.52
N MET A 11 -44.71 -8.87 24.22
CA MET A 11 -43.75 -8.80 23.11
C MET A 11 -42.47 -9.54 23.51
N LEU A 12 -42.28 -10.71 22.90
CA LEU A 12 -41.04 -11.47 23.01
C LEU A 12 -40.01 -10.83 22.04
N ALA A 13 -39.08 -10.02 22.57
CA ALA A 13 -37.96 -9.51 21.79
C ALA A 13 -36.96 -10.66 21.58
N LEU A 14 -36.94 -11.26 20.41
CA LEU A 14 -35.85 -12.14 19.96
C LEU A 14 -34.60 -11.28 19.74
N LEU A 15 -33.75 -11.21 20.74
CA LEU A 15 -32.35 -10.80 20.58
C LEU A 15 -31.63 -11.90 19.79
N GLY A 16 -31.52 -11.72 18.48
CA GLY A 16 -30.63 -12.52 17.65
C GLY A 16 -29.19 -12.19 18.07
N ALA A 17 -28.61 -13.01 18.94
CA ALA A 17 -27.18 -13.03 19.16
C ALA A 17 -26.52 -13.48 17.84
N GLY A 18 -26.09 -12.53 17.02
CA GLY A 18 -25.19 -12.82 15.91
C GLY A 18 -23.94 -13.49 16.49
N ALA A 19 -23.73 -14.76 16.16
CA ALA A 19 -22.52 -15.45 16.51
C ALA A 19 -21.36 -14.69 15.84
N VAL A 20 -20.57 -13.99 16.64
CA VAL A 20 -19.27 -13.46 16.19
C VAL A 20 -18.39 -14.69 16.01
N TYR A 21 -18.32 -15.21 14.81
CA TYR A 21 -17.33 -16.23 14.48
C TYR A 21 -15.96 -15.60 14.66
N ALA A 22 -15.22 -16.06 15.68
CA ALA A 22 -13.81 -15.70 15.82
C ALA A 22 -13.10 -16.11 14.53
N GLN A 23 -12.47 -15.15 13.86
CA GLN A 23 -11.71 -15.44 12.66
C GLN A 23 -10.60 -16.44 12.99
N SER A 24 -10.42 -17.45 12.14
CA SER A 24 -9.43 -18.49 12.38
C SER A 24 -8.02 -17.89 12.39
N GLU A 25 -7.23 -18.25 13.40
CA GLU A 25 -5.83 -17.88 13.47
C GLU A 25 -5.02 -18.84 12.60
N LEU A 26 -4.27 -18.28 11.64
CA LEU A 26 -3.41 -19.07 10.76
C LEU A 26 -2.09 -19.38 11.45
N SER A 27 -1.60 -20.62 11.28
CA SER A 27 -0.28 -21.02 11.79
C SER A 27 0.81 -20.54 10.82
N TYR A 28 1.88 -19.95 11.35
CA TYR A 28 2.97 -19.37 10.56
C TYR A 28 4.28 -19.31 11.34
N ASP A 29 5.38 -19.16 10.61
CA ASP A 29 6.68 -18.81 11.14
C ASP A 29 7.22 -17.54 10.49
N THR A 30 8.14 -16.87 11.18
CA THR A 30 8.78 -15.64 10.68
C THR A 30 10.29 -15.75 10.80
N ASN A 31 10.99 -15.21 9.80
CA ASN A 31 12.44 -15.05 9.83
C ASN A 31 12.80 -13.59 9.45
N SER A 32 13.27 -12.82 10.42
CA SER A 32 13.72 -11.44 10.21
C SER A 32 15.23 -11.32 9.94
N ALA A 33 15.98 -12.42 10.08
CA ALA A 33 17.43 -12.44 9.88
C ALA A 33 17.83 -13.05 8.52
N PHE A 34 16.89 -13.21 7.59
CA PHE A 34 17.18 -13.84 6.31
C PHE A 34 17.95 -12.91 5.35
N LEU A 35 17.76 -11.57 5.43
CA LEU A 35 18.55 -10.61 4.67
C LEU A 35 19.86 -10.32 5.38
N LYS A 36 20.96 -10.55 4.68
CA LYS A 36 22.33 -10.37 5.21
C LYS A 36 22.88 -9.03 4.76
N TRP A 37 22.78 -8.06 5.62
CA TRP A 37 23.24 -6.70 5.39
C TRP A 37 24.75 -6.59 5.56
N PRO A 38 25.45 -5.85 4.67
CA PRO A 38 26.82 -5.46 4.92
C PRO A 38 26.91 -4.56 6.18
N GLU A 39 27.96 -4.72 6.97
CA GLU A 39 28.17 -4.00 8.25
C GLU A 39 28.09 -2.47 8.13
N HIS A 40 28.44 -1.92 6.97
CA HIS A 40 28.42 -0.48 6.72
C HIS A 40 27.12 0.06 6.16
N ILE A 41 26.10 -0.80 5.96
CA ILE A 41 24.78 -0.42 5.42
C ILE A 41 23.75 -0.51 6.52
N TYR A 42 23.10 0.61 6.76
CA TYR A 42 21.93 0.67 7.65
C TYR A 42 20.65 0.61 6.82
N MET A 43 19.76 -0.32 7.13
CA MET A 43 18.55 -0.51 6.36
C MET A 43 17.59 0.69 6.46
N GLY A 44 17.33 1.20 7.65
CA GLY A 44 16.27 2.18 7.90
C GLY A 44 14.88 1.54 7.88
N GLU A 45 13.88 2.32 7.48
CA GLU A 45 12.48 1.90 7.38
C GLU A 45 12.24 1.23 6.02
N PRO A 46 11.98 -0.09 5.93
CA PRO A 46 11.65 -0.74 4.67
C PRO A 46 10.20 -0.40 4.30
N ALA A 47 10.05 0.57 3.44
CA ALA A 47 8.76 1.03 2.95
C ALA A 47 8.22 0.16 1.80
N GLY A 48 9.10 -0.49 1.04
CA GLY A 48 8.76 -1.40 -0.05
C GLY A 48 9.55 -2.70 0.00
N VAL A 49 8.92 -3.82 -0.37
CA VAL A 49 9.57 -5.10 -0.60
C VAL A 49 8.92 -5.82 -1.78
N ALA A 50 9.72 -6.41 -2.64
CA ALA A 50 9.27 -7.19 -3.79
C ALA A 50 10.31 -8.26 -4.16
N HIS A 51 9.90 -9.27 -4.94
CA HIS A 51 10.81 -10.27 -5.51
C HIS A 51 10.68 -10.33 -7.04
N ASN A 52 11.71 -10.82 -7.72
CA ASN A 52 11.68 -11.09 -9.16
C ASN A 52 11.53 -12.59 -9.45
N SER A 53 11.45 -12.95 -10.75
CA SER A 53 11.29 -14.33 -11.20
C SER A 53 12.46 -15.26 -10.79
N LYS A 54 13.62 -14.69 -10.44
CA LYS A 54 14.81 -15.42 -9.97
C LYS A 54 14.86 -15.56 -8.45
N GLY A 55 13.86 -15.03 -7.74
CA GLY A 55 13.82 -15.00 -6.29
C GLY A 55 14.72 -13.93 -5.66
N HIS A 56 15.30 -13.00 -6.43
CA HIS A 56 16.00 -11.85 -5.87
C HIS A 56 15.00 -10.92 -5.18
N ILE A 57 15.40 -10.35 -4.07
CA ILE A 57 14.55 -9.53 -3.21
C ILE A 57 15.01 -8.08 -3.28
N PHE A 58 14.07 -7.19 -3.52
CA PHE A 58 14.29 -5.75 -3.57
C PHE A 58 13.68 -5.11 -2.35
N VAL A 59 14.45 -4.23 -1.69
CA VAL A 59 13.99 -3.52 -0.49
C VAL A 59 14.20 -2.03 -0.71
N PHE A 60 13.11 -1.28 -0.73
CA PHE A 60 13.14 0.18 -0.86
C PHE A 60 12.94 0.81 0.51
N THR A 61 13.94 1.56 0.96
CA THR A 61 14.03 2.00 2.35
C THR A 61 14.15 3.51 2.46
N ARG A 62 13.83 4.03 3.64
CA ARG A 62 14.05 5.43 4.00
C ARG A 62 14.68 5.52 5.38
N THR A 63 15.63 6.44 5.53
CA THR A 63 16.38 6.68 6.80
C THR A 63 16.07 8.04 7.40
N GLY A 64 14.88 8.56 7.13
CA GLY A 64 14.48 9.91 7.47
C GLY A 64 14.75 10.89 6.33
N SER A 65 13.79 11.75 6.06
CA SER A 65 13.95 12.87 5.14
C SER A 65 14.31 14.12 5.92
N VAL A 66 15.37 14.78 5.51
CA VAL A 66 15.64 16.14 5.99
C VAL A 66 15.00 17.10 5.00
N ASN A 67 13.84 17.62 5.34
CA ASN A 67 13.26 18.75 4.64
C ASN A 67 14.08 19.99 5.03
N LEU A 68 15.02 20.38 4.21
CA LEU A 68 15.72 21.64 4.34
C LEU A 68 14.89 22.73 3.65
N SER A 69 14.24 23.57 4.42
CA SER A 69 13.66 24.81 3.92
C SER A 69 14.73 25.90 3.87
N THR A 70 15.14 26.30 2.69
CA THR A 70 16.01 27.48 2.52
C THR A 70 15.13 28.69 2.17
N GLY A 71 14.73 29.44 3.20
CA GLY A 71 13.87 30.61 3.03
C GLY A 71 12.42 30.27 2.67
N THR A 72 11.67 31.26 2.22
CA THR A 72 10.23 31.13 1.93
C THR A 72 9.88 30.50 0.58
N SER A 73 10.85 30.13 -0.25
CA SER A 73 10.60 29.85 -1.67
C SER A 73 10.94 28.45 -2.17
N ARG A 74 11.72 27.66 -1.44
CA ARG A 74 12.05 26.28 -1.89
C ARG A 74 12.28 25.35 -0.70
N THR A 75 11.54 24.24 -0.71
CA THR A 75 11.84 23.08 0.12
C THR A 75 12.75 22.16 -0.67
N PHE A 76 13.99 21.98 -0.23
CA PHE A 76 14.85 20.93 -0.75
C PHE A 76 14.63 19.67 0.08
N ALA A 77 14.06 18.67 -0.52
CA ALA A 77 13.99 17.35 0.08
C ALA A 77 15.21 16.54 -0.41
N ARG A 78 16.15 16.29 0.48
CA ARG A 78 17.21 15.30 0.28
C ARG A 78 16.88 14.11 1.16
N GLY A 79 16.37 13.04 0.56
CA GLY A 79 16.00 11.84 1.29
C GLY A 79 17.18 10.89 1.50
N GLY A 80 17.12 10.14 2.61
CA GLY A 80 17.96 8.95 2.81
C GLY A 80 17.32 7.70 2.17
N THR A 81 16.64 7.85 1.06
CA THR A 81 15.96 6.75 0.35
C THR A 81 16.95 5.94 -0.46
N ARG A 82 16.89 4.62 -0.29
CA ARG A 82 17.82 3.68 -0.92
C ARG A 82 17.09 2.44 -1.40
N LEU A 83 17.50 1.88 -2.54
CA LEU A 83 16.97 0.65 -3.13
C LEU A 83 18.05 -0.43 -3.17
N PHE A 84 17.79 -1.53 -2.46
CA PHE A 84 18.74 -2.63 -2.32
C PHE A 84 18.24 -3.90 -3.02
N GLU A 85 19.16 -4.66 -3.58
CA GLU A 85 18.92 -5.97 -4.16
C GLU A 85 19.68 -7.03 -3.35
N PHE A 86 18.97 -8.13 -3.03
CA PHE A 86 19.51 -9.34 -2.40
C PHE A 86 19.23 -10.53 -3.29
N ASP A 87 20.10 -11.56 -3.24
CA ASP A 87 19.84 -12.82 -3.92
C ASP A 87 18.74 -13.64 -3.20
N GLN A 88 18.34 -14.75 -3.80
CA GLN A 88 17.33 -15.68 -3.24
C GLN A 88 17.69 -16.26 -1.86
N ASN A 89 18.97 -16.21 -1.46
CA ASN A 89 19.48 -16.67 -0.17
C ASN A 89 19.62 -15.51 0.84
N GLY A 90 19.16 -14.30 0.46
CA GLY A 90 19.25 -13.10 1.25
C GLY A 90 20.65 -12.46 1.32
N ASN A 91 21.60 -12.85 0.47
CA ASN A 91 22.89 -12.18 0.40
C ASN A 91 22.76 -10.86 -0.36
N TYR A 92 23.39 -9.81 0.15
CA TYR A 92 23.44 -8.51 -0.51
C TYR A 92 24.11 -8.61 -1.90
N VAL A 93 23.48 -8.04 -2.91
CA VAL A 93 23.98 -7.99 -4.29
C VAL A 93 24.48 -6.58 -4.60
N ARG A 94 23.62 -5.59 -4.49
CA ARG A 94 23.94 -4.19 -4.84
C ARG A 94 22.92 -3.20 -4.30
N GLU A 95 23.30 -1.93 -4.35
CA GLU A 95 22.37 -0.81 -4.27
C GLU A 95 22.08 -0.27 -5.67
N MET A 96 20.83 0.05 -5.95
CA MET A 96 20.37 0.57 -7.24
C MET A 96 19.93 2.04 -7.10
N GLY A 97 20.14 2.82 -8.15
CA GLY A 97 19.69 4.21 -8.20
C GLY A 97 20.33 5.08 -7.12
N GLN A 98 21.57 4.84 -6.78
CA GLN A 98 22.30 5.61 -5.77
C GLN A 98 22.32 7.08 -6.14
N GLU A 99 21.92 7.95 -5.18
CA GLU A 99 21.91 9.42 -5.30
C GLU A 99 21.03 9.99 -6.44
N ILE A 100 20.09 9.20 -6.99
CA ILE A 100 19.22 9.72 -8.05
C ILE A 100 18.25 10.79 -7.52
N TYR A 101 18.01 11.79 -8.35
CA TYR A 101 17.18 12.96 -8.03
C TYR A 101 15.75 12.61 -7.54
N GLY A 102 15.18 11.51 -8.01
CA GLY A 102 13.81 11.08 -7.66
C GLY A 102 13.69 10.32 -6.33
N PHE A 103 14.77 10.03 -5.62
CA PHE A 103 14.75 9.30 -4.34
C PHE A 103 14.71 10.27 -3.17
N VAL A 104 13.52 10.51 -2.60
CA VAL A 104 13.27 11.46 -1.51
C VAL A 104 12.60 10.80 -0.32
N TRP A 105 11.49 10.08 -0.56
CA TRP A 105 10.73 9.38 0.47
C TRP A 105 10.16 8.10 -0.11
N ALA A 106 10.85 6.99 0.15
CA ALA A 106 10.43 5.66 -0.32
C ALA A 106 9.01 5.35 0.13
N GLU A 107 8.18 4.89 -0.79
CA GLU A 107 6.81 4.50 -0.50
C GLU A 107 6.57 3.03 -0.81
N ASN A 108 6.95 2.55 -1.99
CA ASN A 108 6.85 1.14 -2.33
C ASN A 108 7.86 0.74 -3.42
N VAL A 109 8.11 -0.56 -3.54
CA VAL A 109 8.79 -1.17 -4.69
C VAL A 109 7.98 -2.35 -5.19
N ARG A 110 7.88 -2.49 -6.51
CA ARG A 110 7.22 -3.62 -7.16
C ARG A 110 8.12 -4.14 -8.28
N VAL A 111 7.91 -5.40 -8.67
CA VAL A 111 8.59 -6.01 -9.82
C VAL A 111 7.54 -6.47 -10.82
N ASP A 112 7.68 -6.04 -12.09
CA ASP A 112 6.74 -6.43 -13.14
C ASP A 112 7.08 -7.82 -13.71
N PRO A 113 6.18 -8.43 -14.50
CA PRO A 113 6.41 -9.77 -15.09
C PRO A 113 7.64 -9.89 -16.01
N GLN A 114 8.26 -8.78 -16.38
CA GLN A 114 9.51 -8.73 -17.15
C GLN A 114 10.73 -8.47 -16.26
N ASP A 115 10.60 -8.65 -14.95
CA ASP A 115 11.63 -8.39 -13.94
C ASP A 115 12.12 -6.94 -13.87
N ASN A 116 11.35 -5.97 -14.39
CA ASN A 116 11.69 -4.57 -14.16
C ASN A 116 11.26 -4.15 -12.75
N ILE A 117 12.08 -3.32 -12.13
CA ILE A 117 11.89 -2.86 -10.76
C ILE A 117 11.28 -1.45 -10.79
N TRP A 118 10.18 -1.27 -10.10
CA TRP A 118 9.44 -0.02 -10.04
C TRP A 118 9.51 0.56 -8.63
N ALA A 119 10.26 1.64 -8.49
CA ALA A 119 10.36 2.38 -7.23
C ALA A 119 9.34 3.51 -7.22
N VAL A 120 8.44 3.47 -6.25
CA VAL A 120 7.43 4.51 -5.99
C VAL A 120 7.93 5.40 -4.88
N ASP A 121 8.09 6.69 -5.16
CA ASP A 121 8.58 7.68 -4.20
C ASP A 121 7.55 8.80 -4.02
N SER A 122 6.91 8.82 -2.86
CA SER A 122 5.85 9.78 -2.55
C SER A 122 6.39 11.19 -2.23
N GLY A 123 7.65 11.29 -1.80
CA GLY A 123 8.28 12.58 -1.51
C GLY A 123 8.68 13.36 -2.75
N SER A 124 9.05 12.66 -3.83
CA SER A 124 9.34 13.26 -5.12
C SER A 124 8.12 13.32 -6.04
N ASN A 125 7.02 12.66 -5.69
CA ASN A 125 5.88 12.42 -6.58
C ASN A 125 6.28 11.69 -7.87
N MET A 126 7.25 10.77 -7.79
CA MET A 126 7.79 10.07 -8.94
C MET A 126 7.65 8.57 -8.81
N ILE A 127 7.52 7.92 -9.95
CA ILE A 127 7.66 6.47 -10.11
C ILE A 127 8.78 6.24 -11.11
N ILE A 128 9.76 5.42 -10.74
CA ILE A 128 10.97 5.19 -11.52
C ILE A 128 11.05 3.69 -11.83
N LYS A 129 11.08 3.37 -13.13
CA LYS A 129 11.25 1.99 -13.63
C LYS A 129 12.71 1.75 -13.99
N PHE A 130 13.27 0.72 -13.39
CA PHE A 130 14.58 0.19 -13.74
C PHE A 130 14.41 -1.13 -14.53
N ASP A 131 15.29 -1.37 -15.47
CA ASP A 131 15.42 -2.70 -16.04
C ASP A 131 16.17 -3.66 -15.07
N PRO A 132 16.22 -4.98 -15.34
CA PRO A 132 16.94 -5.93 -14.48
C PRO A 132 18.43 -5.61 -14.29
N GLN A 133 19.02 -4.83 -15.16
CA GLN A 133 20.41 -4.39 -15.06
C GLN A 133 20.57 -3.14 -14.17
N GLY A 134 19.46 -2.53 -13.75
CA GLY A 134 19.44 -1.32 -12.90
C GLY A 134 19.53 -0.01 -13.66
N ARG A 135 19.27 0.00 -14.97
CA ARG A 135 19.20 1.22 -15.78
C ARG A 135 17.78 1.77 -15.73
N ILE A 136 17.65 3.09 -15.57
CA ILE A 136 16.35 3.76 -15.64
C ILE A 136 15.85 3.70 -17.10
N VAL A 137 14.65 3.13 -17.28
CA VAL A 137 14.02 2.96 -18.60
C VAL A 137 12.70 3.73 -18.74
N MET A 138 12.10 4.16 -17.63
CA MET A 138 10.88 4.98 -17.62
C MET A 138 10.78 5.76 -16.32
N THR A 139 10.19 6.95 -16.39
CA THR A 139 9.85 7.76 -15.21
C THR A 139 8.49 8.38 -15.39
N PHE A 140 7.72 8.45 -14.30
CA PHE A 140 6.48 9.20 -14.19
C PHE A 140 6.60 10.23 -13.10
N GLY A 141 5.83 11.31 -13.23
CA GLY A 141 5.73 12.36 -12.21
C GLY A 141 6.91 13.34 -12.21
N ARG A 142 6.84 14.29 -11.29
CA ARG A 142 7.82 15.37 -11.16
C ARG A 142 7.98 15.78 -9.72
N LYS A 143 9.20 16.05 -9.32
CA LYS A 143 9.46 16.63 -7.99
C LYS A 143 8.78 17.98 -7.82
N PRO A 144 8.25 18.26 -6.62
CA PRO A 144 7.55 19.52 -6.33
C PRO A 144 8.35 20.79 -6.61
N GLU A 145 9.65 20.77 -6.42
CA GLU A 145 10.52 21.93 -6.70
C GLU A 145 10.67 22.26 -8.19
N SER A 146 10.28 21.33 -9.07
CA SER A 146 10.26 21.61 -10.53
C SER A 146 8.99 22.36 -10.96
N VAL A 147 8.03 22.52 -10.04
CA VAL A 147 6.76 23.16 -10.31
C VAL A 147 6.85 24.65 -9.99
N THR A 148 6.59 25.45 -10.99
CA THR A 148 6.36 26.90 -11.08
C THR A 148 6.69 27.73 -9.83
N VAL A 149 7.76 28.51 -9.89
CA VAL A 149 7.95 29.66 -8.97
C VAL A 149 6.78 30.60 -9.17
N PRO A 150 5.97 30.91 -8.16
CA PRO A 150 4.91 31.88 -8.29
C PRO A 150 5.53 33.23 -8.70
N SER A 151 5.08 33.79 -9.81
CA SER A 151 5.50 35.11 -10.31
C SER A 151 4.95 36.29 -9.47
N MET A 152 4.17 36.00 -8.43
CA MET A 152 3.52 37.03 -7.60
C MET A 152 4.19 37.15 -6.24
N PRO A 153 4.42 38.37 -5.73
CA PRO A 153 4.84 38.61 -4.38
C PRO A 153 3.88 37.95 -3.36
N PRO A 154 4.37 37.50 -2.18
CA PRO A 154 3.53 36.84 -1.18
C PRO A 154 2.28 37.62 -0.77
N GLU A 155 2.40 38.93 -0.67
CA GLU A 155 1.33 39.85 -0.30
C GLU A 155 0.25 40.04 -1.39
N SER A 156 0.54 39.71 -2.64
CA SER A 156 -0.40 39.82 -3.75
C SER A 156 -1.01 38.48 -4.16
N ARG A 157 -0.65 37.38 -3.45
CA ARG A 157 -1.26 36.07 -3.71
C ARG A 157 -2.68 36.09 -3.17
N PRO A 158 -3.69 35.71 -3.98
CA PRO A 158 -4.98 35.37 -3.43
C PRO A 158 -4.76 34.33 -2.32
N ALA A 159 -5.41 34.51 -1.19
CA ALA A 159 -5.44 33.44 -0.17
C ALA A 159 -5.81 32.15 -0.90
N PRO A 160 -5.05 31.04 -0.69
CA PRO A 160 -5.45 29.77 -1.27
C PRO A 160 -6.91 29.55 -0.92
N ALA A 161 -7.76 29.29 -1.92
CA ALA A 161 -9.12 28.89 -1.62
C ALA A 161 -9.02 27.83 -0.53
N ALA A 162 -9.84 27.91 0.52
CA ALA A 162 -9.74 27.04 1.70
C ALA A 162 -9.71 25.53 1.34
N ASN A 163 -9.97 25.19 0.10
CA ASN A 163 -9.94 23.84 -0.49
C ASN A 163 -8.74 23.62 -1.42
N ALA A 164 -7.86 24.60 -1.65
CA ALA A 164 -6.79 24.44 -2.66
C ALA A 164 -5.51 23.79 -2.10
N PHE A 165 -5.24 23.86 -0.77
CA PHE A 165 -4.05 23.25 -0.16
C PHE A 165 -4.26 22.79 1.30
N GLY A 166 -5.39 23.05 1.90
CA GLY A 166 -5.74 22.52 3.24
C GLY A 166 -6.56 21.25 3.17
N GLY A 167 -6.79 20.73 1.99
CA GLY A 167 -7.53 19.54 1.70
C GLY A 167 -6.81 18.72 0.65
N ARG A 168 -7.16 17.56 0.54
CA ARG A 168 -6.77 16.50 -0.37
C ARG A 168 -6.97 16.94 -1.82
N GLY A 169 -6.10 16.47 -2.69
CA GLY A 169 -6.07 16.83 -4.09
C GLY A 169 -7.38 16.57 -4.85
N PRO A 170 -7.51 17.10 -6.05
CA PRO A 170 -8.74 17.13 -6.84
C PRO A 170 -9.18 15.75 -7.39
N GLY A 171 -8.43 14.67 -7.11
CA GLY A 171 -8.79 13.33 -7.56
C GLY A 171 -8.73 13.17 -9.07
N ALA A 172 -9.78 12.58 -9.66
CA ALA A 172 -9.84 12.33 -11.10
C ALA A 172 -9.83 13.59 -11.98
N GLY A 173 -9.95 14.77 -11.39
CA GLY A 173 -9.76 16.03 -12.11
C GLY A 173 -8.31 16.30 -12.51
N VAL A 174 -7.35 15.60 -11.93
CA VAL A 174 -5.93 15.70 -12.29
C VAL A 174 -5.64 14.71 -13.41
N LEU A 175 -5.06 15.20 -14.49
CA LEU A 175 -4.74 14.39 -15.67
C LEU A 175 -3.27 13.97 -15.70
N GLY A 176 -3.01 12.85 -16.38
CA GLY A 176 -1.66 12.36 -16.61
C GLY A 176 -0.93 11.98 -15.34
N ASP A 177 0.36 12.16 -15.34
CA ASP A 177 1.32 11.82 -14.29
C ASP A 177 1.57 12.95 -13.28
N ASN A 178 0.67 13.90 -13.15
CA ASN A 178 0.71 14.90 -12.07
C ASN A 178 0.30 14.26 -10.75
N PHE A 179 1.20 13.48 -10.15
CA PHE A 179 0.94 12.78 -8.92
C PHE A 179 0.93 13.71 -7.70
N GLY A 180 0.08 13.36 -6.75
CA GLY A 180 0.03 13.95 -5.41
C GLY A 180 0.28 12.88 -4.37
N ALA A 181 1.53 12.51 -4.14
CA ALA A 181 1.97 11.41 -3.29
C ALA A 181 1.50 10.02 -3.77
N PRO A 182 2.08 9.48 -4.87
CA PRO A 182 1.79 8.13 -5.33
C PRO A 182 2.23 7.10 -4.27
N ALA A 183 1.40 6.08 -4.06
CA ALA A 183 1.61 5.10 -3.01
C ALA A 183 2.03 3.73 -3.55
N ASP A 184 1.46 3.28 -4.66
CA ASP A 184 1.73 1.96 -5.18
C ASP A 184 1.44 1.86 -6.68
N VAL A 185 1.95 0.80 -7.34
CA VAL A 185 1.79 0.53 -8.77
C VAL A 185 1.48 -0.95 -9.01
N ALA A 186 0.61 -1.24 -9.98
CA ALA A 186 0.29 -2.60 -10.42
C ALA A 186 0.05 -2.65 -11.93
N TRP A 187 0.00 -3.87 -12.50
CA TRP A 187 -0.16 -4.09 -13.94
C TRP A 187 -1.25 -5.13 -14.22
N ASP A 188 -1.97 -4.94 -15.30
CA ASP A 188 -2.82 -5.99 -15.85
C ASP A 188 -2.04 -6.90 -16.84
N ALA A 189 -2.71 -7.96 -17.31
CA ALA A 189 -2.11 -8.92 -18.25
C ALA A 189 -1.71 -8.30 -19.61
N ALA A 190 -2.28 -7.16 -19.97
CA ALA A 190 -1.92 -6.41 -21.19
C ALA A 190 -0.71 -5.48 -20.97
N GLY A 191 -0.24 -5.37 -19.73
CA GLY A 191 0.86 -4.49 -19.33
C GLY A 191 0.42 -3.05 -19.06
N ASN A 192 -0.88 -2.75 -19.03
CA ASN A 192 -1.34 -1.44 -18.59
C ASN A 192 -0.96 -1.20 -17.13
N ILE A 193 -0.56 0.03 -16.83
CA ILE A 193 0.00 0.44 -15.55
C ILE A 193 -1.07 1.18 -14.76
N PHE A 194 -1.26 0.80 -13.49
CA PHE A 194 -2.21 1.42 -12.57
C PHE A 194 -1.47 1.97 -11.38
N VAL A 195 -1.74 3.21 -11.02
CA VAL A 195 -1.09 3.92 -9.91
C VAL A 195 -2.13 4.34 -8.90
N ALA A 196 -1.95 3.92 -7.63
CA ALA A 196 -2.66 4.50 -6.50
C ALA A 196 -1.99 5.84 -6.15
N ASP A 197 -2.72 6.94 -6.33
CA ASP A 197 -2.19 8.29 -6.18
C ASP A 197 -2.98 9.07 -5.14
N GLY A 198 -2.41 9.22 -3.95
CA GLY A 198 -3.13 9.92 -2.89
C GLY A 198 -2.71 9.57 -1.48
N HIS A 199 -1.47 9.18 -1.23
CA HIS A 199 -0.97 9.00 0.13
C HIS A 199 -0.96 10.33 0.90
N GLY A 200 -1.60 10.34 2.06
CA GLY A 200 -1.64 11.49 2.94
C GLY A 200 -2.68 12.57 2.58
N SER A 201 -2.67 13.67 3.33
CA SER A 201 -3.69 14.72 3.26
C SER A 201 -3.64 15.59 1.99
N ALA A 202 -2.50 15.62 1.30
CA ALA A 202 -2.30 16.39 0.07
C ALA A 202 -2.44 15.54 -1.20
N GLY A 203 -2.77 14.26 -1.06
CA GLY A 203 -2.87 13.32 -2.18
C GLY A 203 -4.08 13.56 -3.07
N ASN A 204 -3.99 13.07 -4.31
CA ASN A 204 -5.05 13.22 -5.30
C ASN A 204 -6.28 12.34 -5.04
N ALA A 205 -6.18 11.32 -4.22
CA ALA A 205 -7.23 10.34 -3.93
C ALA A 205 -7.84 9.70 -5.19
N ARG A 206 -6.98 9.17 -6.05
CA ARG A 206 -7.38 8.61 -7.36
C ARG A 206 -6.58 7.35 -7.71
N ILE A 207 -7.08 6.63 -8.72
CA ILE A 207 -6.28 5.66 -9.48
C ILE A 207 -6.04 6.24 -10.88
N ALA A 208 -4.80 6.21 -11.34
CA ALA A 208 -4.42 6.63 -12.68
C ALA A 208 -3.99 5.40 -13.51
N LYS A 209 -4.53 5.26 -14.72
CA LYS A 209 -4.22 4.18 -15.66
C LYS A 209 -3.42 4.73 -16.84
N PHE A 210 -2.34 4.03 -17.17
CA PHE A 210 -1.50 4.29 -18.34
C PHE A 210 -1.42 3.00 -19.17
N ASP A 211 -1.12 3.14 -20.47
CA ASP A 211 -0.79 1.99 -21.30
C ASP A 211 0.62 1.45 -20.97
N LYS A 212 0.98 0.33 -21.56
CA LYS A 212 2.30 -0.32 -21.36
C LYS A 212 3.49 0.57 -21.76
N ASP A 213 3.26 1.58 -22.59
CA ASP A 213 4.28 2.53 -23.07
C ASP A 213 4.29 3.82 -22.21
N GLY A 214 3.49 3.87 -21.16
CA GLY A 214 3.42 5.00 -20.23
C GLY A 214 2.54 6.16 -20.69
N ARG A 215 1.69 5.97 -21.73
CA ARG A 215 0.76 7.02 -22.15
C ARG A 215 -0.48 6.98 -21.28
N PHE A 216 -0.90 8.15 -20.83
CA PHE A 216 -2.09 8.28 -20.00
C PHE A 216 -3.34 7.79 -20.74
N VAL A 217 -4.12 6.94 -20.08
CA VAL A 217 -5.38 6.39 -20.58
C VAL A 217 -6.56 7.06 -19.90
N LYS A 218 -6.65 6.96 -18.57
CA LYS A 218 -7.75 7.51 -17.79
C LYS A 218 -7.41 7.60 -16.31
N THR A 219 -8.30 8.20 -15.53
CA THR A 219 -8.24 8.23 -14.09
C THR A 219 -9.64 8.18 -13.49
N TRP A 220 -9.77 7.64 -12.29
CA TRP A 220 -11.02 7.66 -11.52
C TRP A 220 -10.73 7.84 -10.04
N GLY A 221 -11.76 8.20 -9.30
CA GLY A 221 -11.71 8.44 -7.88
C GLY A 221 -11.68 9.92 -7.51
N SER A 222 -12.07 10.20 -6.29
CA SER A 222 -12.00 11.50 -5.64
C SER A 222 -11.92 11.31 -4.14
N TYR A 223 -11.58 12.36 -3.40
CA TYR A 223 -11.62 12.29 -1.95
C TYR A 223 -13.04 12.08 -1.42
N GLY A 224 -13.21 11.12 -0.53
CA GLY A 224 -14.46 10.81 0.14
C GLY A 224 -14.56 9.39 0.66
N SER A 225 -15.77 8.99 1.08
CA SER A 225 -16.07 7.66 1.63
C SER A 225 -17.12 6.88 0.84
N GLY A 226 -17.69 7.45 -0.22
CA GLY A 226 -18.63 6.76 -1.12
C GLY A 226 -17.94 5.72 -2.01
N GLU A 227 -18.71 5.01 -2.81
CA GLU A 227 -18.22 4.09 -3.84
C GLU A 227 -17.37 4.87 -4.86
N GLY A 228 -16.18 4.34 -5.18
CA GLY A 228 -15.22 5.01 -6.07
C GLY A 228 -14.57 6.26 -5.49
N GLN A 229 -14.87 6.63 -4.25
CA GLN A 229 -14.14 7.67 -3.52
C GLN A 229 -13.09 7.06 -2.61
N PHE A 230 -11.99 7.76 -2.37
CA PHE A 230 -10.86 7.27 -1.58
C PHE A 230 -10.47 8.24 -0.48
N ASN A 231 -9.96 7.64 0.59
CA ASN A 231 -9.29 8.35 1.66
C ASN A 231 -7.94 7.68 1.90
N THR A 232 -6.89 8.26 1.36
CA THR A 232 -5.54 7.66 1.41
C THR A 232 -5.50 6.28 0.74
N PRO A 233 -5.72 6.18 -0.60
CA PRO A 233 -5.46 4.93 -1.32
C PRO A 233 -3.98 4.61 -1.21
N HIS A 234 -3.64 3.43 -0.63
CA HIS A 234 -2.28 3.15 -0.22
C HIS A 234 -1.64 1.98 -0.99
N ALA A 235 -2.38 0.92 -1.24
CA ALA A 235 -1.89 -0.20 -2.02
C ALA A 235 -2.86 -0.55 -3.15
N ILE A 236 -2.33 -1.10 -4.24
CA ILE A 236 -3.09 -1.55 -5.39
C ILE A 236 -2.60 -2.92 -5.84
N ALA A 237 -3.52 -3.81 -6.19
CA ALA A 237 -3.21 -5.11 -6.77
C ALA A 237 -4.23 -5.45 -7.87
N ILE A 238 -3.83 -6.30 -8.82
CA ILE A 238 -4.68 -6.72 -9.93
C ILE A 238 -4.69 -8.24 -10.00
N ASP A 239 -5.88 -8.83 -10.08
CA ASP A 239 -6.03 -10.27 -10.21
C ASP A 239 -5.86 -10.74 -11.67
N ALA A 240 -5.79 -12.05 -11.87
CA ALA A 240 -5.66 -12.64 -13.21
C ALA A 240 -6.85 -12.36 -14.14
N LYS A 241 -7.99 -11.90 -13.60
CA LYS A 241 -9.18 -11.50 -14.38
C LYS A 241 -9.18 -10.01 -14.72
N GLY A 242 -8.18 -9.26 -14.26
CA GLY A 242 -8.06 -7.82 -14.46
C GLY A 242 -8.88 -6.98 -13.49
N ASN A 243 -9.40 -7.53 -12.40
CA ASN A 243 -10.03 -6.73 -11.36
C ASN A 243 -8.97 -5.98 -10.55
N VAL A 244 -9.25 -4.72 -10.26
CA VAL A 244 -8.37 -3.79 -9.56
C VAL A 244 -8.80 -3.67 -8.11
N TYR A 245 -7.94 -4.08 -7.19
CA TYR A 245 -8.14 -4.01 -5.75
C TYR A 245 -7.38 -2.81 -5.20
N VAL A 246 -8.05 -1.95 -4.45
CA VAL A 246 -7.46 -0.73 -3.87
C VAL A 246 -7.63 -0.73 -2.36
N ALA A 247 -6.52 -0.70 -1.65
CA ALA A 247 -6.51 -0.50 -0.20
C ALA A 247 -6.85 0.97 0.11
N ASP A 248 -8.11 1.23 0.40
CA ASP A 248 -8.64 2.54 0.79
C ASP A 248 -8.49 2.72 2.31
N ARG A 249 -7.23 2.92 2.71
CA ARG A 249 -6.75 2.83 4.09
C ARG A 249 -7.52 3.71 5.06
N GLY A 250 -7.70 4.98 4.72
CA GLY A 250 -8.37 5.94 5.59
C GLY A 250 -9.87 5.68 5.75
N ASN A 251 -10.48 4.90 4.85
CA ASN A 251 -11.86 4.43 4.93
C ASN A 251 -11.97 3.02 5.50
N LYS A 252 -10.85 2.37 5.86
CA LYS A 252 -10.79 1.03 6.47
C LYS A 252 -11.48 -0.03 5.63
N ARG A 253 -11.19 -0.04 4.32
CA ARG A 253 -11.79 -0.97 3.35
C ARG A 253 -10.84 -1.26 2.19
N ILE A 254 -11.14 -2.32 1.45
CA ILE A 254 -10.62 -2.56 0.10
C ILE A 254 -11.78 -2.37 -0.86
N GLN A 255 -11.60 -1.55 -1.88
CA GLN A 255 -12.55 -1.43 -2.99
C GLN A 255 -12.07 -2.22 -4.20
N VAL A 256 -12.99 -2.85 -4.90
CA VAL A 256 -12.71 -3.63 -6.11
C VAL A 256 -13.41 -3.00 -7.30
N PHE A 257 -12.68 -2.83 -8.38
CA PHE A 257 -13.13 -2.26 -9.64
C PHE A 257 -12.88 -3.25 -10.78
N ASP A 258 -13.59 -3.09 -11.87
CA ASP A 258 -13.14 -3.69 -13.12
C ASP A 258 -11.92 -2.94 -13.70
N ASN A 259 -11.39 -3.46 -14.81
CA ASN A 259 -10.21 -2.88 -15.46
C ASN A 259 -10.46 -1.46 -16.03
N ASP A 260 -11.73 -1.10 -16.18
CA ASP A 260 -12.15 0.24 -16.62
C ASP A 260 -12.48 1.20 -15.49
N GLY A 261 -12.30 0.78 -14.23
CA GLY A 261 -12.51 1.61 -13.06
C GLY A 261 -13.97 1.72 -12.62
N ASN A 262 -14.87 0.84 -13.10
CA ASN A 262 -16.23 0.74 -12.61
C ASN A 262 -16.20 -0.02 -11.28
N PHE A 263 -16.86 0.54 -10.26
CA PHE A 263 -16.96 -0.09 -8.94
C PHE A 263 -17.72 -1.42 -9.02
N LYS A 264 -17.20 -2.45 -8.35
CA LYS A 264 -17.81 -3.79 -8.28
C LYS A 264 -18.28 -4.13 -6.87
N THR A 265 -17.41 -3.98 -5.89
CA THR A 265 -17.70 -4.33 -4.50
C THR A 265 -16.65 -3.71 -3.56
N GLN A 266 -16.86 -3.89 -2.25
CA GLN A 266 -15.89 -3.51 -1.24
C GLN A 266 -15.84 -4.53 -0.10
N TYR A 267 -14.69 -4.65 0.55
CA TYR A 267 -14.46 -5.50 1.71
C TYR A 267 -14.15 -4.64 2.92
N THR A 268 -14.89 -4.88 3.99
CA THR A 268 -14.76 -4.19 5.28
C THR A 268 -14.46 -5.19 6.39
N GLY A 269 -14.22 -4.72 7.62
CA GLY A 269 -13.96 -5.61 8.76
C GLY A 269 -12.54 -6.17 8.83
N ILE A 270 -11.63 -5.68 7.99
CA ILE A 270 -10.21 -6.04 7.96
C ILE A 270 -9.30 -4.95 8.54
N GLY A 271 -9.87 -3.94 9.18
CA GLY A 271 -9.14 -2.80 9.74
C GLY A 271 -8.63 -1.81 8.68
N SER A 272 -7.45 -1.24 8.90
CA SER A 272 -6.82 -0.24 8.01
C SER A 272 -5.80 -0.90 7.09
N PRO A 273 -6.17 -1.28 5.84
CA PRO A 273 -5.24 -1.93 4.91
C PRO A 273 -4.20 -0.93 4.43
N MET A 274 -2.94 -1.17 4.76
CA MET A 274 -1.80 -0.38 4.30
C MET A 274 -1.04 -1.10 3.19
N ALA A 275 -0.70 -2.37 3.42
CA ALA A 275 -0.07 -3.24 2.44
C ALA A 275 -1.04 -4.30 1.93
N MET A 276 -0.89 -4.66 0.67
CA MET A 276 -1.73 -5.66 0.02
C MET A 276 -0.95 -6.35 -1.09
N CYS A 277 -1.15 -7.67 -1.25
CA CYS A 277 -0.70 -8.41 -2.41
C CYS A 277 -1.67 -9.53 -2.77
N ILE A 278 -1.67 -9.94 -4.05
CA ILE A 278 -2.41 -11.08 -4.56
C ILE A 278 -1.41 -12.17 -4.92
N THR A 279 -1.67 -13.42 -4.50
CA THR A 279 -0.78 -14.54 -4.76
C THR A 279 -0.76 -14.91 -6.25
N PRO A 280 0.37 -15.38 -6.78
CA PRO A 280 0.41 -15.95 -8.12
C PRO A 280 -0.31 -17.32 -8.17
N GLY A 281 -0.54 -17.84 -9.38
CA GLY A 281 -1.08 -19.17 -9.62
C GLY A 281 -2.55 -19.19 -10.04
N PRO A 282 -3.10 -20.39 -10.26
CA PRO A 282 -4.46 -20.57 -10.79
C PRO A 282 -5.56 -20.25 -9.77
N HIS A 283 -5.30 -20.46 -8.48
CA HIS A 283 -6.12 -20.00 -7.38
C HIS A 283 -5.37 -18.89 -6.64
N GLN A 284 -5.95 -17.72 -6.61
CA GLN A 284 -5.33 -16.53 -6.06
C GLN A 284 -5.97 -16.13 -4.74
N TYR A 285 -5.14 -15.76 -3.78
CA TYR A 285 -5.57 -15.22 -2.49
C TYR A 285 -5.15 -13.75 -2.38
N LEU A 286 -5.93 -12.98 -1.66
CA LEU A 286 -5.61 -11.61 -1.29
C LEU A 286 -5.07 -11.61 0.15
N TYR A 287 -3.88 -11.03 0.34
CA TYR A 287 -3.36 -10.69 1.66
C TYR A 287 -3.46 -9.19 1.87
N ALA A 288 -3.93 -8.79 3.06
CA ALA A 288 -4.07 -7.39 3.44
C ALA A 288 -3.63 -7.17 4.88
N SER A 289 -2.82 -6.14 5.11
CA SER A 289 -2.43 -5.77 6.47
C SER A 289 -3.54 -4.99 7.17
N ASN A 290 -3.60 -5.14 8.49
CA ASN A 290 -4.33 -4.24 9.38
C ASN A 290 -3.30 -3.46 10.19
N SER A 291 -2.83 -2.37 9.61
CA SER A 291 -1.80 -1.53 10.20
C SER A 291 -2.38 -0.16 10.48
N ASN A 292 -2.28 0.25 11.71
CA ASN A 292 -2.70 1.57 12.13
C ASN A 292 -1.72 2.65 11.68
N ASP A 293 -2.10 3.89 11.95
CA ASP A 293 -1.30 5.05 11.60
C ASP A 293 0.10 4.99 12.19
N ALA A 294 1.03 5.61 11.50
CA ALA A 294 2.42 5.68 11.90
C ALA A 294 2.57 6.11 13.38
N GLY A 295 3.29 5.31 14.16
CA GLY A 295 3.53 5.54 15.57
C GLY A 295 2.80 4.62 16.54
N ASN A 296 1.80 3.86 16.07
CA ASN A 296 1.07 2.90 16.89
C ASN A 296 1.44 1.45 16.55
N PHE A 297 1.63 0.63 17.58
CA PHE A 297 1.84 -0.81 17.44
C PHE A 297 0.53 -1.60 17.48
N ASP A 298 -0.60 -0.95 17.33
CA ASP A 298 -1.90 -1.60 17.41
C ASP A 298 -2.15 -2.44 16.16
N ASN A 299 -2.77 -3.56 16.42
CA ASN A 299 -3.14 -4.65 15.52
C ASN A 299 -1.96 -5.50 15.03
N GLY A 300 -1.11 -5.04 14.11
CA GLY A 300 -0.02 -5.87 13.55
C GLY A 300 -0.52 -7.17 12.92
N GLU A 301 -1.74 -7.16 12.37
CA GLU A 301 -2.42 -8.33 11.81
C GLU A 301 -2.29 -8.34 10.30
N ILE A 302 -2.27 -9.54 9.73
CA ILE A 302 -2.36 -9.78 8.28
C ILE A 302 -3.51 -10.75 8.03
N TYR A 303 -4.42 -10.35 7.18
CA TYR A 303 -5.59 -11.13 6.75
C TYR A 303 -5.29 -11.88 5.46
N LYS A 304 -5.76 -13.14 5.38
CA LYS A 304 -5.84 -13.94 4.15
C LYS A 304 -7.29 -14.02 3.73
N LEU A 305 -7.58 -13.65 2.49
CA LEU A 305 -8.94 -13.62 1.93
C LEU A 305 -8.98 -14.35 0.60
N GLU A 306 -10.15 -14.90 0.27
CA GLU A 306 -10.51 -15.19 -1.11
C GLU A 306 -10.69 -13.88 -1.88
N LEU A 307 -10.62 -13.95 -3.22
CA LEU A 307 -10.81 -12.77 -4.07
C LEU A 307 -12.27 -12.24 -4.08
N ASP A 308 -13.21 -12.96 -3.49
CA ASP A 308 -14.58 -12.48 -3.26
C ASP A 308 -14.76 -11.73 -1.93
N GLY A 309 -13.69 -11.62 -1.13
CA GLY A 309 -13.68 -10.95 0.16
C GLY A 309 -13.94 -11.85 1.36
N THR A 310 -14.16 -13.14 1.16
CA THR A 310 -14.30 -14.10 2.26
C THR A 310 -12.99 -14.20 3.03
N VAL A 311 -13.02 -13.86 4.33
CA VAL A 311 -11.86 -13.95 5.21
C VAL A 311 -11.62 -15.41 5.59
N LEU A 312 -10.48 -15.97 5.19
CA LEU A 312 -10.06 -17.33 5.51
C LEU A 312 -9.39 -17.42 6.88
N GLY A 313 -8.76 -16.34 7.31
CA GLY A 313 -8.11 -16.24 8.60
C GLY A 313 -7.19 -15.04 8.68
N LYS A 314 -6.54 -14.89 9.82
CA LYS A 314 -5.54 -13.86 10.08
C LYS A 314 -4.37 -14.41 10.89
N PHE A 315 -3.28 -13.67 10.91
CA PHE A 315 -2.12 -13.96 11.72
C PHE A 315 -1.39 -12.66 12.10
N GLY A 316 -0.53 -12.75 13.09
CA GLY A 316 0.23 -11.61 13.59
C GLY A 316 -0.43 -10.91 14.77
N SER A 317 0.37 -10.15 15.46
CA SER A 317 -0.03 -9.25 16.55
C SER A 317 0.96 -8.10 16.62
N ALA A 318 0.56 -7.01 17.28
CA ALA A 318 1.41 -5.83 17.41
C ALA A 318 2.65 -6.10 18.27
N GLY A 319 3.80 -5.60 17.83
CA GLY A 319 5.04 -5.65 18.63
C GLY A 319 6.32 -5.81 17.83
N LYS A 320 7.40 -6.09 18.56
CA LYS A 320 8.78 -6.23 18.02
C LYS A 320 9.33 -7.65 18.10
N GLY A 321 8.65 -8.54 18.82
CA GLY A 321 9.07 -9.92 19.03
C GLY A 321 8.90 -10.81 17.78
N PRO A 322 9.27 -12.09 17.90
CA PRO A 322 8.94 -13.09 16.89
C PRO A 322 7.43 -13.17 16.67
N LYS A 323 7.02 -13.34 15.41
CA LYS A 323 5.60 -13.41 15.03
C LYS A 323 4.77 -12.16 15.37
N GLN A 324 5.43 -11.05 15.70
CA GLN A 324 4.79 -9.75 15.89
C GLN A 324 5.17 -8.82 14.75
N PHE A 325 4.32 -7.83 14.49
CA PHE A 325 4.56 -6.84 13.45
C PHE A 325 4.33 -5.43 14.01
N GLY A 326 5.24 -4.51 13.60
CA GLY A 326 5.00 -3.08 13.73
C GLY A 326 4.59 -2.57 12.37
N THR A 327 3.80 -1.61 12.21
CA THR A 327 3.26 -1.05 10.96
C THR A 327 3.71 -1.77 9.66
N VAL A 328 2.93 -2.77 9.23
CA VAL A 328 3.17 -3.50 7.98
C VAL A 328 2.88 -2.56 6.82
N HIS A 329 3.93 -2.00 6.23
CA HIS A 329 3.85 -0.98 5.19
C HIS A 329 3.91 -1.57 3.79
N ALA A 330 4.68 -2.65 3.63
CA ALA A 330 4.84 -3.34 2.36
C ALA A 330 4.64 -4.84 2.52
N MET A 331 4.09 -5.46 1.49
CA MET A 331 3.88 -6.89 1.44
C MET A 331 4.03 -7.38 0.01
N ASP A 332 4.71 -8.52 -0.13
CA ASP A 332 4.92 -9.20 -1.40
C ASP A 332 4.58 -10.68 -1.25
N CYS A 333 3.72 -11.18 -2.14
CA CYS A 333 3.25 -12.57 -2.14
C CYS A 333 4.10 -13.42 -3.10
N GLN A 334 5.10 -14.10 -2.59
CA GLN A 334 5.92 -15.00 -3.39
C GLN A 334 5.14 -16.27 -3.81
N SER A 335 4.31 -16.77 -2.92
CA SER A 335 3.41 -17.90 -3.16
C SER A 335 2.19 -17.81 -2.26
N GLU A 336 1.30 -18.81 -2.32
CA GLU A 336 0.17 -18.90 -1.39
C GLU A 336 0.60 -18.83 0.10
N ASN A 337 1.75 -19.44 0.43
CA ASN A 337 2.16 -19.64 1.81
C ASN A 337 3.49 -18.94 2.16
N GLU A 338 4.02 -18.11 1.28
CA GLU A 338 5.27 -17.41 1.52
C GLU A 338 5.14 -15.92 1.16
N LEU A 339 5.42 -15.06 2.15
CA LEU A 339 5.32 -13.62 2.03
C LEU A 339 6.62 -12.95 2.49
N TYR A 340 6.94 -11.83 1.87
CA TYR A 340 7.87 -10.85 2.43
C TYR A 340 7.07 -9.67 2.99
N VAL A 341 7.40 -9.27 4.22
CA VAL A 341 6.69 -8.22 4.96
C VAL A 341 7.67 -7.15 5.40
N GLY A 342 7.49 -5.93 4.93
CA GLY A 342 8.26 -4.75 5.32
C GLY A 342 7.55 -3.98 6.45
N GLU A 343 8.28 -3.71 7.54
CA GLU A 343 7.77 -3.07 8.75
C GLU A 343 8.51 -1.78 9.04
N VAL A 344 7.87 -0.64 8.83
CA VAL A 344 8.53 0.66 9.02
C VAL A 344 8.88 0.96 10.48
N LEU A 345 8.01 0.60 11.45
CA LEU A 345 8.29 0.85 12.88
C LEU A 345 9.36 -0.06 13.47
N ASN A 346 9.55 -1.25 12.92
CA ASN A 346 10.51 -2.23 13.43
C ASN A 346 11.83 -2.21 12.66
N TRP A 347 11.91 -1.43 11.58
CA TRP A 347 13.07 -1.33 10.69
C TRP A 347 13.59 -2.70 10.25
N ARG A 348 12.66 -3.55 9.81
CA ARG A 348 12.99 -4.92 9.38
C ARG A 348 12.11 -5.41 8.25
N VAL A 349 12.62 -6.38 7.52
CA VAL A 349 11.85 -7.22 6.60
C VAL A 349 11.75 -8.62 7.21
N GLN A 350 10.54 -9.17 7.25
CA GLN A 350 10.32 -10.56 7.66
C GLN A 350 9.94 -11.42 6.46
N ARG A 351 10.54 -12.59 6.35
CA ARG A 351 10.01 -13.69 5.54
C ARG A 351 9.03 -14.47 6.39
N VAL A 352 7.79 -14.58 5.92
CA VAL A 352 6.70 -15.27 6.61
C VAL A 352 6.38 -16.55 5.83
N THR A 353 6.30 -17.67 6.55
CA THR A 353 5.89 -18.97 5.99
C THR A 353 4.63 -19.44 6.72
N LEU A 354 3.53 -19.60 5.99
CA LEU A 354 2.27 -20.12 6.52
C LEU A 354 2.25 -21.65 6.45
N HIS A 355 1.61 -22.29 7.43
CA HIS A 355 1.46 -23.74 7.50
C HIS A 355 0.00 -24.13 7.22
N PRO A 356 -0.30 -24.66 6.01
CA PRO A 356 -1.64 -25.13 5.68
C PRO A 356 -2.06 -26.27 6.63
N GLY A 357 -3.24 -26.16 7.23
CA GLY A 357 -3.80 -27.19 8.11
C GLY A 357 -3.44 -27.11 9.58
N GLY A 358 -2.71 -26.09 10.03
CA GLY A 358 -2.29 -25.89 11.42
C GLY A 358 -3.27 -25.12 12.31
N GLY A 359 -4.56 -25.06 11.98
CA GLY A 359 -5.56 -24.46 12.86
C GLY A 359 -5.58 -25.22 14.19
N LYS A 360 -5.18 -24.57 15.30
CA LYS A 360 -5.35 -25.15 16.65
C LYS A 360 -6.83 -25.39 16.87
N SER A 361 -7.24 -26.66 16.90
CA SER A 361 -8.49 -27.04 17.55
C SER A 361 -8.46 -26.47 18.97
N SER A 362 -9.27 -25.46 19.24
CA SER A 362 -9.53 -25.02 20.61
C SER A 362 -10.13 -26.21 21.37
N ARG A 363 -9.35 -26.78 22.30
CA ARG A 363 -9.86 -27.61 23.36
C ARG A 363 -10.30 -26.73 24.51
#